data_40cb3ea161857be2b3a7febc4a4d2460
#
_entry.id   40cb3ea161857be2b3a7febc4a4d2460
#
_cell.length_a   1.000
_cell.length_b   1.000
_cell.length_c   1.000
_cell.angle_alpha   90.00
_cell.angle_beta   90.00
_cell.angle_gamma   90.00
#
_symmetry.space_group_name_H-M   'P 1'
#
loop_
_entity.id
_entity.type
_entity.pdbx_description
1 polymer ?
#
loop_
_entity_poly.entity_id
_entity_poly.type
_entity_poly.pdbx_seq_one_letter_code
_entity_poly.pdbx_strand_id
1 'polypeptide(L)'
;MSGFDLAARFGHKIRTAAEIAAAVGPPPRERRVIMCHGVFDVVHPGHLRHLLYAKSKADILIASLTADAHIVKGTHRPHVPQDLRAINLAAFEMVDYVLIDPNDKPLENIALIRPDFFAKGYEYVAGGMPPKTAEEAAVVQAYGGEILFTPGDVVYSSSRLLEVAPPSLRTEKLLSLLHKENLGFDDLRAALKAMAGRRVHVVGDTIVDSYTQTTMIGGQTKTPTLSVRYESRRDYIGGAAIVAQHLRAAGAEVAFTTVLGDDPLKDFVLDGMAGAGIDCRPIVDPTRPTTCKNAIVAENYRLLKIDTLDNRSISDAIAAKFSAALRNTRCDAVVFSDFRHGIFNKRTIPVLVDAIPADVLRVADSQVASRWGNITEFRGFDLITPNEREARFATGDQDSGVRPLASQVYDAAACRLLILKLGDRGVLVARSPDHVAPDSFFVVDSFVDRLVDAVGAGDALLAYSTLALLATRSPVVAAVLGTLAAACECERDGNVPVTPADVAEKIDAAEKRASYA
;
A
#
# COMPACT_ATOMS: atom_id res chain seq x y z
N MET A 1 -20.02 24.33 1.11
CA MET A 1 -19.35 24.00 2.41
C MET A 1 -20.13 22.86 3.01
N SER A 2 -19.60 21.62 2.95
CA SER A 2 -20.25 20.45 3.57
C SER A 2 -20.16 20.60 5.10
N GLY A 3 -21.31 20.54 5.80
CA GLY A 3 -21.40 20.73 7.25
C GLY A 3 -20.78 19.61 8.10
N PHE A 4 -19.87 18.78 7.55
CA PHE A 4 -19.33 17.57 8.18
C PHE A 4 -17.80 17.49 8.19
N ASP A 5 -17.10 18.64 8.21
CA ASP A 5 -15.66 18.60 8.47
C ASP A 5 -15.42 18.30 9.96
N LEU A 6 -15.27 17.00 10.27
CA LEU A 6 -15.05 16.50 11.63
C LEU A 6 -13.72 17.04 12.20
N ALA A 7 -12.71 17.21 11.37
CA ALA A 7 -11.41 17.73 11.78
C ALA A 7 -11.53 19.21 12.17
N ALA A 8 -12.24 20.02 11.39
CA ALA A 8 -12.50 21.42 11.73
C ALA A 8 -13.32 21.55 13.01
N ARG A 9 -14.26 20.62 13.25
CA ARG A 9 -15.14 20.66 14.42
C ARG A 9 -14.46 20.21 15.71
N PHE A 10 -13.69 19.12 15.67
CA PHE A 10 -13.15 18.45 16.86
C PHE A 10 -11.63 18.53 16.99
N GLY A 11 -10.91 18.88 15.92
CA GLY A 11 -9.46 18.89 15.89
C GLY A 11 -8.80 19.82 16.91
N HIS A 12 -9.54 20.82 17.40
CA HIS A 12 -9.06 21.73 18.45
C HIS A 12 -8.76 21.02 19.78
N LYS A 13 -9.33 19.82 20.02
CA LYS A 13 -9.03 18.99 21.19
C LYS A 13 -7.78 18.11 21.01
N ILE A 14 -7.33 17.88 19.77
CA ILE A 14 -6.15 17.05 19.47
C ILE A 14 -4.91 17.92 19.63
N ARG A 15 -4.06 17.57 20.60
CA ARG A 15 -2.92 18.37 21.01
C ARG A 15 -1.69 17.51 21.27
N THR A 16 -0.51 18.11 21.15
CA THR A 16 0.74 17.51 21.58
C THR A 16 0.83 17.45 23.11
N ALA A 17 1.67 16.57 23.63
CA ALA A 17 1.88 16.46 25.07
C ALA A 17 2.38 17.79 25.69
N ALA A 18 3.22 18.53 24.99
CA ALA A 18 3.72 19.84 25.42
C ALA A 18 2.60 20.90 25.51
N GLU A 19 1.72 20.95 24.50
CA GLU A 19 0.56 21.86 24.51
C GLU A 19 -0.42 21.50 25.63
N ILE A 20 -0.67 20.20 25.87
CA ILE A 20 -1.52 19.73 26.96
C ILE A 20 -0.89 20.10 28.30
N ALA A 21 0.39 19.82 28.51
CA ALA A 21 1.11 20.17 29.75
C ALA A 21 1.06 21.67 30.03
N ALA A 22 1.23 22.50 28.99
CA ALA A 22 1.11 23.96 29.13
C ALA A 22 -0.34 24.38 29.48
N ALA A 23 -1.36 23.73 28.91
CA ALA A 23 -2.75 24.07 29.16
C ALA A 23 -3.27 23.64 30.53
N VAL A 24 -2.81 22.49 31.04
CA VAL A 24 -3.23 21.99 32.37
C VAL A 24 -2.39 22.47 33.53
N GLY A 25 -1.17 22.92 33.26
CA GLY A 25 -0.19 23.37 34.26
C GLY A 25 0.40 22.24 35.13
N PRO A 26 1.47 22.51 35.90
CA PRO A 26 2.07 21.51 36.77
C PRO A 26 1.26 21.31 38.07
N PRO A 27 1.35 20.11 38.70
CA PRO A 27 0.79 19.91 40.05
C PRO A 27 1.57 20.75 41.11
N PRO A 28 0.93 21.20 42.23
CA PRO A 28 -0.50 21.12 42.50
C PRO A 28 -1.31 22.12 41.66
N ARG A 29 -2.49 21.72 41.20
CA ARG A 29 -3.39 22.51 40.34
C ARG A 29 -4.83 22.51 40.90
N GLU A 30 -5.61 23.54 40.56
CA GLU A 30 -7.02 23.64 41.01
C GLU A 30 -7.92 22.59 40.35
N ARG A 31 -7.68 22.30 39.06
CA ARG A 31 -8.45 21.33 38.28
C ARG A 31 -7.68 20.03 38.18
N ARG A 32 -8.28 18.94 38.69
CA ARG A 32 -7.67 17.61 38.62
C ARG A 32 -7.67 17.08 37.18
N VAL A 33 -6.57 16.45 36.81
CA VAL A 33 -6.35 15.88 35.48
C VAL A 33 -6.27 14.37 35.58
N ILE A 34 -7.02 13.68 34.73
CA ILE A 34 -6.94 12.24 34.54
C ILE A 34 -6.53 11.91 33.10
N MET A 35 -5.64 10.95 32.95
CA MET A 35 -5.18 10.47 31.65
C MET A 35 -5.54 8.99 31.48
N CYS A 36 -6.14 8.64 30.36
CA CYS A 36 -6.36 7.26 29.90
C CYS A 36 -5.43 7.00 28.71
N HIS A 37 -4.82 5.83 28.64
CA HIS A 37 -4.00 5.44 27.49
C HIS A 37 -4.41 4.08 26.94
N GLY A 38 -4.52 3.97 25.61
CA GLY A 38 -4.88 2.72 24.92
C GLY A 38 -4.77 2.82 23.42
N VAL A 39 -5.04 1.72 22.72
CA VAL A 39 -5.04 1.70 21.25
C VAL A 39 -6.29 2.37 20.69
N PHE A 40 -7.46 2.16 21.27
CA PHE A 40 -8.76 2.69 20.83
C PHE A 40 -9.06 2.43 19.33
N ASP A 41 -8.66 1.26 18.82
CA ASP A 41 -8.77 0.93 17.39
C ASP A 41 -10.22 0.95 16.90
N VAL A 42 -11.14 0.30 17.64
CA VAL A 42 -12.58 0.46 17.46
C VAL A 42 -13.20 0.80 18.81
N VAL A 43 -13.79 1.99 18.89
CA VAL A 43 -14.45 2.42 20.12
C VAL A 43 -15.78 1.68 20.28
N HIS A 44 -16.01 1.14 21.49
CA HIS A 44 -17.21 0.37 21.85
C HIS A 44 -17.70 0.78 23.25
N PRO A 45 -18.90 0.33 23.67
CA PRO A 45 -19.48 0.71 24.96
C PRO A 45 -18.57 0.51 26.19
N GLY A 46 -17.62 -0.44 26.15
CA GLY A 46 -16.61 -0.62 27.19
C GLY A 46 -15.68 0.57 27.33
N HIS A 47 -15.17 1.10 26.20
CA HIS A 47 -14.35 2.31 26.18
C HIS A 47 -15.15 3.53 26.69
N LEU A 48 -16.41 3.63 26.27
CA LEU A 48 -17.27 4.73 26.71
C LEU A 48 -17.45 4.74 28.24
N ARG A 49 -17.74 3.57 28.83
CA ARG A 49 -17.86 3.44 30.30
C ARG A 49 -16.54 3.77 31.02
N HIS A 50 -15.41 3.30 30.47
CA HIS A 50 -14.09 3.61 31.00
C HIS A 50 -13.82 5.11 31.01
N LEU A 51 -14.08 5.81 29.90
CA LEU A 51 -13.88 7.26 29.79
C LEU A 51 -14.86 8.04 30.67
N LEU A 52 -16.13 7.64 30.76
CA LEU A 52 -17.11 8.26 31.65
C LEU A 52 -16.73 8.12 33.13
N TYR A 53 -16.28 6.91 33.53
CA TYR A 53 -15.81 6.70 34.89
C TYR A 53 -14.56 7.54 35.19
N ALA A 54 -13.59 7.55 34.28
CA ALA A 54 -12.40 8.39 34.42
C ALA A 54 -12.79 9.87 34.56
N LYS A 55 -13.65 10.40 33.68
CA LYS A 55 -14.13 11.79 33.75
C LYS A 55 -14.84 12.10 35.07
N SER A 56 -15.56 11.15 35.67
CA SER A 56 -16.21 11.36 36.96
C SER A 56 -15.23 11.55 38.14
N LYS A 57 -13.93 11.29 37.94
CA LYS A 57 -12.89 11.39 38.99
C LYS A 57 -12.03 12.65 38.87
N ALA A 58 -12.14 13.38 37.75
CA ALA A 58 -11.31 14.55 37.49
C ALA A 58 -12.05 15.58 36.60
N ASP A 59 -11.57 16.82 36.66
CA ASP A 59 -12.14 17.94 35.89
C ASP A 59 -11.73 17.92 34.43
N ILE A 60 -10.53 17.37 34.14
CA ILE A 60 -9.96 17.30 32.78
C ILE A 60 -9.62 15.85 32.46
N LEU A 61 -10.18 15.33 31.35
CA LEU A 61 -9.89 14.01 30.82
C LEU A 61 -9.02 14.12 29.57
N ILE A 62 -7.86 13.50 29.62
CA ILE A 62 -6.94 13.33 28.47
C ILE A 62 -7.07 11.88 27.97
N ALA A 63 -7.47 11.71 26.72
CA ALA A 63 -7.43 10.43 26.03
C ALA A 63 -6.15 10.34 25.18
N SER A 64 -5.21 9.52 25.63
CA SER A 64 -3.96 9.23 24.90
C SER A 64 -4.10 7.96 24.12
N LEU A 65 -3.80 8.00 22.83
CA LEU A 65 -3.85 6.83 21.95
C LEU A 65 -2.46 6.47 21.43
N THR A 66 -2.18 5.17 21.39
CA THR A 66 -0.94 4.63 20.80
C THR A 66 -0.88 4.97 19.32
N ALA A 67 0.21 5.58 18.84
CA ALA A 67 0.42 5.83 17.43
C ALA A 67 0.45 4.52 16.63
N ASP A 68 0.05 4.59 15.37
CA ASP A 68 -0.02 3.43 14.47
C ASP A 68 1.31 2.67 14.37
N ALA A 69 2.43 3.37 14.43
CA ALA A 69 3.77 2.80 14.36
C ALA A 69 4.08 1.78 15.48
N HIS A 70 3.43 1.92 16.63
CA HIS A 70 3.67 1.08 17.81
C HIS A 70 2.60 0.00 18.05
N ILE A 71 1.64 -0.16 17.09
CA ILE A 71 0.63 -1.21 17.18
C ILE A 71 1.16 -2.47 16.51
N VAL A 72 1.76 -3.36 17.32
CA VAL A 72 2.39 -4.61 16.85
C VAL A 72 1.48 -5.84 16.96
N LYS A 73 0.34 -5.75 17.65
CA LYS A 73 -0.58 -6.89 17.82
C LYS A 73 -1.52 -7.05 16.62
N GLY A 74 -1.43 -8.20 15.95
CA GLY A 74 -2.27 -8.56 14.81
C GLY A 74 -1.71 -8.06 13.48
N THR A 75 -1.70 -8.93 12.45
CA THR A 75 -1.13 -8.66 11.12
C THR A 75 -1.78 -7.49 10.39
N HIS A 76 -3.01 -7.09 10.81
CA HIS A 76 -3.84 -6.11 10.10
C HIS A 76 -4.28 -4.94 10.98
N ARG A 77 -3.60 -4.68 12.09
CA ARG A 77 -3.91 -3.56 12.98
C ARG A 77 -2.95 -2.38 12.80
N PRO A 78 -3.38 -1.13 13.06
CA PRO A 78 -4.73 -0.74 13.45
C PRO A 78 -5.70 -0.81 12.26
N HIS A 79 -6.97 -1.09 12.55
CA HIS A 79 -8.05 -1.06 11.57
C HIS A 79 -8.47 0.37 11.25
N VAL A 80 -8.49 1.24 12.25
CA VAL A 80 -8.75 2.67 12.13
C VAL A 80 -7.44 3.44 12.29
N PRO A 81 -7.01 4.24 11.28
CA PRO A 81 -5.81 5.07 11.37
C PRO A 81 -5.83 6.02 12.57
N GLN A 82 -4.65 6.35 13.11
CA GLN A 82 -4.53 7.17 14.33
C GLN A 82 -5.28 8.49 14.26
N ASP A 83 -5.30 9.16 13.10
CA ASP A 83 -5.95 10.45 12.94
C ASP A 83 -7.48 10.33 13.10
N LEU A 84 -8.09 9.28 12.53
CA LEU A 84 -9.52 8.98 12.70
C LEU A 84 -9.83 8.50 14.12
N ARG A 85 -8.94 7.72 14.74
CA ARG A 85 -9.10 7.32 16.15
C ARG A 85 -9.07 8.54 17.08
N ALA A 86 -8.19 9.51 16.80
CA ALA A 86 -8.11 10.76 17.54
C ALA A 86 -9.38 11.59 17.39
N ILE A 87 -9.92 11.74 16.17
CA ILE A 87 -11.17 12.47 15.91
C ILE A 87 -12.35 11.78 16.62
N ASN A 88 -12.44 10.45 16.59
CA ASN A 88 -13.48 9.70 17.29
C ASN A 88 -13.45 9.97 18.79
N LEU A 89 -12.28 9.98 19.42
CA LEU A 89 -12.14 10.31 20.84
C LEU A 89 -12.45 11.79 21.14
N ALA A 90 -12.02 12.70 20.26
CA ALA A 90 -12.25 14.13 20.39
C ALA A 90 -13.75 14.50 20.28
N ALA A 91 -14.52 13.69 19.54
CA ALA A 91 -15.97 13.88 19.41
C ALA A 91 -16.76 13.53 20.68
N PHE A 92 -16.18 12.80 21.63
CA PHE A 92 -16.83 12.55 22.91
C PHE A 92 -16.87 13.81 23.78
N GLU A 93 -18.05 14.11 24.30
CA GLU A 93 -18.27 15.28 25.14
C GLU A 93 -17.36 15.29 26.38
N MET A 94 -17.16 14.11 27.02
CA MET A 94 -16.38 13.98 28.24
C MET A 94 -14.87 14.10 28.03
N VAL A 95 -14.36 14.00 26.79
CA VAL A 95 -12.93 14.11 26.48
C VAL A 95 -12.57 15.57 26.24
N ASP A 96 -11.64 16.10 27.04
CA ASP A 96 -11.17 17.49 26.91
C ASP A 96 -10.00 17.60 25.95
N TYR A 97 -9.05 16.66 26.00
CA TYR A 97 -7.88 16.60 25.12
C TYR A 97 -7.65 15.20 24.60
N VAL A 98 -7.13 15.12 23.37
CA VAL A 98 -6.66 13.88 22.76
C VAL A 98 -5.18 14.03 22.41
N LEU A 99 -4.40 13.02 22.77
CA LEU A 99 -2.97 12.92 22.48
C LEU A 99 -2.71 11.70 21.62
N ILE A 100 -2.11 11.88 20.44
CA ILE A 100 -1.50 10.79 19.69
C ILE A 100 -0.09 10.60 20.25
N ASP A 101 0.12 9.50 20.98
CA ASP A 101 1.39 9.23 21.64
C ASP A 101 2.40 8.63 20.64
N PRO A 102 3.48 9.34 20.30
CA PRO A 102 4.48 8.87 19.36
C PRO A 102 5.44 7.82 19.94
N ASN A 103 5.35 7.53 21.25
CA ASN A 103 6.24 6.61 21.94
C ASN A 103 5.64 5.18 22.00
N ASP A 104 6.50 4.15 22.11
CA ASP A 104 6.04 2.75 22.33
C ASP A 104 5.30 2.59 23.67
N LYS A 105 5.67 3.41 24.65
CA LYS A 105 5.06 3.45 26.00
C LYS A 105 4.74 4.90 26.37
N PRO A 106 3.64 5.16 27.09
CA PRO A 106 3.22 6.53 27.42
C PRO A 106 4.08 7.20 28.51
N LEU A 107 5.21 6.61 28.90
CA LEU A 107 5.98 7.02 30.09
C LEU A 107 6.48 8.46 30.02
N GLU A 108 7.01 8.88 28.88
CA GLU A 108 7.51 10.24 28.67
C GLU A 108 6.39 11.28 28.74
N ASN A 109 5.25 10.97 28.12
CA ASN A 109 4.08 11.86 28.13
C ASN A 109 3.42 11.92 29.52
N ILE A 110 3.40 10.81 30.26
CA ILE A 110 2.98 10.79 31.68
C ILE A 110 3.90 11.69 32.52
N ALA A 111 5.21 11.56 32.36
CA ALA A 111 6.20 12.35 33.12
C ALA A 111 6.13 13.85 32.76
N LEU A 112 5.80 14.19 31.49
CA LEU A 112 5.69 15.56 31.01
C LEU A 112 4.39 16.23 31.51
N ILE A 113 3.25 15.57 31.31
CA ILE A 113 1.91 16.11 31.67
C ILE A 113 1.65 16.03 33.18
N ARG A 114 2.19 15.01 33.84
CA ARG A 114 2.00 14.69 35.28
C ARG A 114 0.53 14.71 35.69
N PRO A 115 -0.35 13.86 35.06
CA PRO A 115 -1.74 13.82 35.46
C PRO A 115 -1.90 13.41 36.94
N ASP A 116 -2.90 13.95 37.62
CA ASP A 116 -3.18 13.59 39.02
C ASP A 116 -3.61 12.12 39.12
N PHE A 117 -4.31 11.64 38.11
CA PHE A 117 -4.75 10.26 38.00
C PHE A 117 -4.38 9.65 36.64
N PHE A 118 -3.97 8.38 36.64
CA PHE A 118 -3.79 7.59 35.43
C PHE A 118 -4.76 6.40 35.45
N ALA A 119 -5.71 6.34 34.52
CA ALA A 119 -6.76 5.34 34.51
C ALA A 119 -6.44 4.14 33.61
N LYS A 120 -6.63 2.94 34.16
CA LYS A 120 -6.51 1.65 33.48
C LYS A 120 -7.78 0.81 33.62
N GLY A 121 -8.07 -0.05 32.63
CA GLY A 121 -9.14 -1.03 32.75
C GLY A 121 -8.83 -2.09 33.80
N TYR A 122 -9.87 -2.62 34.45
CA TYR A 122 -9.73 -3.65 35.49
C TYR A 122 -9.10 -4.96 34.96
N GLU A 123 -9.21 -5.25 33.67
CA GLU A 123 -8.58 -6.38 33.00
C GLU A 123 -7.06 -6.44 33.20
N TYR A 124 -6.43 -5.30 33.50
CA TYR A 124 -5.00 -5.22 33.78
C TYR A 124 -4.62 -5.60 35.22
N VAL A 125 -5.59 -5.98 36.05
CA VAL A 125 -5.36 -6.38 37.47
C VAL A 125 -5.75 -7.83 37.71
N ALA A 126 -6.76 -8.34 37.01
CA ALA A 126 -7.37 -9.66 37.27
C ALA A 126 -6.41 -10.86 37.12
N GLY A 127 -5.26 -10.68 36.46
CA GLY A 127 -4.22 -11.71 36.27
C GLY A 127 -2.86 -11.38 36.88
N GLY A 128 -2.78 -10.39 37.80
CA GLY A 128 -1.52 -9.77 38.24
C GLY A 128 -1.16 -8.57 37.37
N MET A 129 -0.47 -7.58 37.95
CA MET A 129 -0.11 -6.34 37.25
C MET A 129 0.93 -6.62 36.13
N PRO A 130 0.58 -6.38 34.85
CA PRO A 130 1.54 -6.59 33.75
C PRO A 130 2.77 -5.69 33.90
N PRO A 131 3.95 -6.08 33.41
CA PRO A 131 5.17 -5.29 33.50
C PRO A 131 5.02 -3.84 32.97
N LYS A 132 4.34 -3.64 31.85
CA LYS A 132 4.04 -2.30 31.30
C LYS A 132 3.23 -1.44 32.26
N THR A 133 2.23 -1.99 32.91
CA THR A 133 1.39 -1.27 33.88
C THR A 133 2.18 -0.94 35.16
N ALA A 134 3.10 -1.81 35.58
CA ALA A 134 3.98 -1.53 36.71
C ALA A 134 4.96 -0.38 36.41
N GLU A 135 5.51 -0.29 35.20
CA GLU A 135 6.35 0.83 34.77
C GLU A 135 5.56 2.16 34.74
N GLU A 136 4.34 2.14 34.20
CA GLU A 136 3.45 3.31 34.19
C GLU A 136 3.14 3.76 35.64
N ALA A 137 2.85 2.80 36.53
CA ALA A 137 2.61 3.05 37.95
C ALA A 137 3.81 3.75 38.64
N ALA A 138 5.02 3.26 38.37
CA ALA A 138 6.23 3.81 38.93
C ALA A 138 6.43 5.28 38.51
N VAL A 139 6.20 5.61 37.24
CA VAL A 139 6.29 6.98 36.74
C VAL A 139 5.24 7.90 37.37
N VAL A 140 3.98 7.42 37.45
CA VAL A 140 2.87 8.17 38.07
C VAL A 140 3.16 8.46 39.55
N GLN A 141 3.61 7.44 40.29
CA GLN A 141 3.93 7.57 41.72
C GLN A 141 5.14 8.47 41.99
N ALA A 142 6.10 8.53 41.07
CA ALA A 142 7.31 9.33 41.24
C ALA A 142 7.06 10.85 41.42
N TYR A 143 5.94 11.36 40.90
CA TYR A 143 5.53 12.76 41.07
C TYR A 143 4.28 12.92 41.98
N GLY A 144 3.84 11.86 42.67
CA GLY A 144 2.73 11.87 43.62
C GLY A 144 1.34 11.70 43.01
N GLY A 145 1.24 11.24 41.75
CA GLY A 145 -0.01 10.87 41.12
C GLY A 145 -0.49 9.49 41.55
N GLU A 146 -1.72 9.12 41.18
CA GLU A 146 -2.40 7.87 41.53
C GLU A 146 -2.87 7.11 40.31
N ILE A 147 -2.74 5.75 40.30
CA ILE A 147 -3.36 4.90 39.32
C ILE A 147 -4.78 4.52 39.78
N LEU A 148 -5.75 4.73 38.91
CA LEU A 148 -7.13 4.33 39.10
C LEU A 148 -7.50 3.18 38.17
N PHE A 149 -8.06 2.11 38.74
CA PHE A 149 -8.60 1.02 37.95
C PHE A 149 -10.12 1.21 37.79
N THR A 150 -10.56 1.25 36.52
CA THR A 150 -11.97 1.41 36.23
C THR A 150 -12.71 0.08 36.37
N PRO A 151 -13.94 0.05 36.89
CA PRO A 151 -14.71 -1.19 37.03
C PRO A 151 -14.89 -1.86 35.68
N GLY A 152 -14.40 -3.10 35.56
CA GLY A 152 -14.62 -3.94 34.37
C GLY A 152 -15.98 -4.62 34.46
N ASP A 153 -16.87 -4.33 33.52
CA ASP A 153 -18.05 -5.14 33.25
C ASP A 153 -18.06 -5.57 31.80
N VAL A 154 -18.24 -6.88 31.56
CA VAL A 154 -18.41 -7.53 30.26
C VAL A 154 -17.37 -7.15 29.20
N VAL A 155 -16.40 -8.02 29.03
CA VAL A 155 -15.33 -7.89 28.03
C VAL A 155 -15.90 -8.03 26.61
N TYR A 156 -16.31 -6.92 26.02
CA TYR A 156 -16.33 -6.80 24.57
C TYR A 156 -14.91 -6.44 24.14
N SER A 157 -14.09 -7.41 23.75
CA SER A 157 -12.79 -7.07 23.17
C SER A 157 -13.01 -6.60 21.74
N SER A 158 -12.44 -5.43 21.37
CA SER A 158 -12.39 -4.94 19.99
C SER A 158 -11.89 -6.02 19.02
N SER A 159 -11.03 -6.93 19.50
CA SER A 159 -10.52 -8.06 18.74
C SER A 159 -11.61 -9.00 18.24
N ARG A 160 -12.61 -9.33 19.06
CA ARG A 160 -13.74 -10.19 18.67
C ARG A 160 -14.75 -9.49 17.75
N LEU A 161 -14.94 -8.18 17.90
CA LEU A 161 -15.81 -7.41 17.02
C LEU A 161 -15.22 -7.26 15.61
N LEU A 162 -13.89 -7.21 15.49
CA LEU A 162 -13.18 -7.11 14.21
C LEU A 162 -13.12 -8.44 13.44
N GLU A 163 -13.35 -9.57 14.11
CA GLU A 163 -13.45 -10.89 13.46
C GLU A 163 -14.77 -11.05 12.66
N VAL A 164 -15.76 -10.19 12.87
CA VAL A 164 -17.10 -10.25 12.25
C VAL A 164 -17.31 -9.14 11.22
N ALA A 165 -16.44 -9.00 10.22
CA ALA A 165 -16.51 -8.00 9.14
C ALA A 165 -16.64 -6.55 9.66
N PRO A 166 -15.52 -5.81 9.74
CA PRO A 166 -15.51 -4.42 10.19
C PRO A 166 -16.26 -3.50 9.22
N PRO A 167 -16.85 -2.40 9.71
CA PRO A 167 -17.48 -1.41 8.84
C PRO A 167 -16.45 -0.85 7.84
N SER A 168 -16.87 -0.62 6.60
CA SER A 168 -16.02 0.00 5.61
C SER A 168 -15.81 1.47 5.94
N LEU A 169 -14.58 1.85 6.27
CA LEU A 169 -14.16 3.23 6.53
C LEU A 169 -13.38 3.82 5.35
N ARG A 170 -13.57 3.26 4.15
CA ARG A 170 -12.80 3.63 2.94
C ARG A 170 -12.89 5.12 2.64
N THR A 171 -14.10 5.66 2.67
CA THR A 171 -14.36 7.07 2.35
C THR A 171 -13.77 8.00 3.40
N GLU A 172 -13.99 7.70 4.68
CA GLU A 172 -13.49 8.50 5.81
C GLU A 172 -11.96 8.51 5.85
N LYS A 173 -11.32 7.37 5.61
CA LYS A 173 -9.86 7.26 5.52
C LYS A 173 -9.30 8.11 4.38
N LEU A 174 -9.94 8.03 3.20
CA LEU A 174 -9.52 8.84 2.05
C LEU A 174 -9.67 10.33 2.35
N LEU A 175 -10.82 10.76 2.88
CA LEU A 175 -11.07 12.16 3.22
C LEU A 175 -10.08 12.67 4.26
N SER A 176 -9.82 11.90 5.31
CA SER A 176 -8.84 12.25 6.34
C SER A 176 -7.44 12.39 5.75
N LEU A 177 -7.03 11.47 4.87
CA LEU A 177 -5.74 11.52 4.19
C LEU A 177 -5.61 12.75 3.28
N LEU A 178 -6.62 13.02 2.45
CA LEU A 178 -6.63 14.19 1.56
C LEU A 178 -6.61 15.50 2.35
N HIS A 179 -7.42 15.60 3.40
CA HIS A 179 -7.45 16.79 4.26
C HIS A 179 -6.09 17.07 4.92
N LYS A 180 -5.45 16.02 5.45
CA LYS A 180 -4.13 16.13 6.08
C LYS A 180 -3.05 16.68 5.14
N GLU A 181 -3.14 16.34 3.87
CA GLU A 181 -2.20 16.77 2.83
C GLU A 181 -2.68 18.04 2.10
N ASN A 182 -3.77 18.69 2.55
CA ASN A 182 -4.40 19.84 1.91
C ASN A 182 -4.77 19.57 0.44
N LEU A 183 -5.28 18.38 0.15
CA LEU A 183 -5.71 17.92 -1.17
C LEU A 183 -7.23 17.75 -1.22
N GLY A 184 -7.80 17.93 -2.41
CA GLY A 184 -9.19 17.65 -2.73
C GLY A 184 -9.33 16.74 -3.95
N PHE A 185 -10.56 16.37 -4.29
CA PHE A 185 -10.84 15.57 -5.48
C PHE A 185 -10.47 16.29 -6.77
N ASP A 186 -10.56 17.62 -6.80
CA ASP A 186 -10.13 18.44 -7.94
C ASP A 186 -8.61 18.37 -8.16
N ASP A 187 -7.81 18.26 -7.11
CA ASP A 187 -6.36 18.06 -7.23
C ASP A 187 -6.04 16.69 -7.85
N LEU A 188 -6.81 15.64 -7.54
CA LEU A 188 -6.67 14.34 -8.19
C LEU A 188 -7.01 14.40 -9.68
N ARG A 189 -8.10 15.14 -10.06
CA ARG A 189 -8.47 15.37 -11.46
C ARG A 189 -7.42 16.21 -12.20
N ALA A 190 -6.87 17.22 -11.55
CA ALA A 190 -5.79 18.04 -12.10
C ALA A 190 -4.52 17.21 -12.33
N ALA A 191 -4.18 16.33 -11.38
CA ALA A 191 -3.06 15.40 -11.49
C ALA A 191 -3.22 14.45 -12.68
N LEU A 192 -4.41 13.86 -12.89
CA LEU A 192 -4.70 13.02 -14.07
C LEU A 192 -4.43 13.76 -15.38
N LYS A 193 -4.85 15.02 -15.48
CA LYS A 193 -4.58 15.84 -16.68
C LYS A 193 -3.10 16.15 -16.86
N ALA A 194 -2.36 16.37 -15.77
CA ALA A 194 -0.94 16.70 -15.78
C ALA A 194 -0.03 15.49 -16.10
N MET A 195 -0.57 14.26 -16.09
CA MET A 195 0.14 13.04 -16.48
C MET A 195 0.40 12.97 -17.99
N ALA A 196 -0.45 13.61 -18.80
CA ALA A 196 -0.32 13.59 -20.26
C ALA A 196 1.01 14.22 -20.74
N GLY A 197 1.59 13.63 -21.80
CA GLY A 197 2.83 14.10 -22.41
C GLY A 197 4.11 13.82 -21.60
N ARG A 198 4.03 13.13 -20.44
CA ARG A 198 5.22 12.68 -19.71
C ARG A 198 5.92 11.56 -20.49
N ARG A 199 7.25 11.59 -20.54
CA ARG A 199 8.04 10.61 -21.28
C ARG A 199 8.53 9.55 -20.34
N VAL A 200 8.17 8.30 -20.59
CA VAL A 200 8.53 7.15 -19.75
C VAL A 200 9.23 6.09 -20.58
N HIS A 201 10.36 5.62 -20.10
CA HIS A 201 11.07 4.48 -20.69
C HIS A 201 10.83 3.24 -19.83
N VAL A 202 10.04 2.30 -20.34
CA VAL A 202 9.82 1.00 -19.70
C VAL A 202 10.91 0.04 -20.15
N VAL A 203 11.52 -0.65 -19.20
CA VAL A 203 12.49 -1.74 -19.43
C VAL A 203 12.02 -2.95 -18.65
N GLY A 204 11.86 -4.08 -19.30
CA GLY A 204 11.41 -5.26 -18.57
C GLY A 204 11.09 -6.48 -19.43
N ASP A 205 10.65 -7.54 -18.73
CA ASP A 205 10.34 -8.83 -19.34
C ASP A 205 8.96 -8.80 -19.99
N THR A 206 8.87 -9.01 -21.29
CA THR A 206 7.62 -9.21 -22.01
C THR A 206 7.10 -10.63 -21.78
N ILE A 207 5.80 -10.74 -21.57
CA ILE A 207 5.09 -12.01 -21.47
C ILE A 207 3.93 -11.99 -22.48
N VAL A 208 3.72 -13.10 -23.16
CA VAL A 208 2.48 -13.38 -23.88
C VAL A 208 1.65 -14.31 -23.02
N ASP A 209 0.54 -13.81 -22.47
CA ASP A 209 -0.42 -14.61 -21.71
C ASP A 209 -1.42 -15.23 -22.69
N SER A 210 -1.44 -16.55 -22.77
CA SER A 210 -2.28 -17.30 -23.70
C SER A 210 -3.36 -18.07 -22.95
N TYR A 211 -4.54 -18.12 -23.52
CA TYR A 211 -5.65 -18.93 -23.05
C TYR A 211 -6.09 -19.88 -24.16
N THR A 212 -5.84 -21.17 -23.95
CA THR A 212 -6.29 -22.22 -24.84
C THR A 212 -7.60 -22.78 -24.30
N GLN A 213 -8.68 -22.46 -25.00
CA GLN A 213 -10.02 -22.96 -24.68
C GLN A 213 -10.16 -24.39 -25.20
N THR A 214 -10.70 -25.23 -24.35
CA THR A 214 -10.88 -26.66 -24.63
C THR A 214 -12.21 -27.16 -24.07
N THR A 215 -12.68 -28.30 -24.61
CA THR A 215 -13.83 -29.04 -24.07
C THR A 215 -13.36 -30.41 -23.55
N MET A 216 -13.84 -30.80 -22.37
CA MET A 216 -13.55 -32.12 -21.80
C MET A 216 -14.16 -33.23 -22.65
N ILE A 217 -13.35 -34.19 -23.10
CA ILE A 217 -13.83 -35.39 -23.83
C ILE A 217 -13.90 -36.62 -22.91
N GLY A 218 -13.40 -36.53 -21.71
CA GLY A 218 -13.36 -37.60 -20.71
C GLY A 218 -11.95 -38.06 -20.36
N GLY A 219 -11.85 -38.96 -19.38
CA GLY A 219 -10.59 -39.60 -18.99
C GLY A 219 -10.34 -40.87 -19.79
N GLN A 220 -9.09 -41.21 -20.04
CA GLN A 220 -8.73 -42.49 -20.67
C GLN A 220 -8.66 -43.61 -19.65
N THR A 221 -9.20 -44.77 -20.02
CA THR A 221 -9.21 -45.96 -19.15
C THR A 221 -7.86 -46.67 -19.04
N LYS A 222 -6.97 -46.46 -20.03
CA LYS A 222 -5.64 -47.12 -20.05
C LYS A 222 -4.56 -46.37 -19.28
N THR A 223 -4.68 -45.04 -19.19
CA THR A 223 -3.79 -44.20 -18.42
C THR A 223 -4.61 -43.09 -17.73
N PRO A 224 -4.29 -42.66 -16.50
CA PRO A 224 -5.02 -41.61 -15.82
C PRO A 224 -4.70 -40.23 -16.43
N THR A 225 -5.16 -40.01 -17.68
CA THR A 225 -4.89 -38.79 -18.46
C THR A 225 -6.19 -38.10 -18.79
N LEU A 226 -6.27 -36.79 -18.55
CA LEU A 226 -7.38 -35.97 -19.04
C LEU A 226 -7.26 -35.75 -20.56
N SER A 227 -8.33 -35.97 -21.27
CA SER A 227 -8.40 -35.71 -22.72
C SER A 227 -9.30 -34.51 -22.96
N VAL A 228 -8.79 -33.54 -23.67
CA VAL A 228 -9.53 -32.33 -24.05
C VAL A 228 -9.47 -32.11 -25.57
N ARG A 229 -10.54 -31.56 -26.13
CA ARG A 229 -10.59 -31.12 -27.52
C ARG A 229 -10.22 -29.65 -27.56
N TYR A 230 -9.22 -29.29 -28.37
CA TYR A 230 -8.87 -27.90 -28.66
C TYR A 230 -10.03 -27.20 -29.38
N GLU A 231 -10.33 -25.97 -28.99
CA GLU A 231 -11.33 -25.12 -29.62
C GLU A 231 -10.73 -23.84 -30.19
N SER A 232 -10.03 -23.07 -29.36
CA SER A 232 -9.41 -21.81 -29.76
C SER A 232 -8.26 -21.44 -28.85
N ARG A 233 -7.43 -20.51 -29.32
CA ARG A 233 -6.41 -19.85 -28.49
C ARG A 233 -6.53 -18.35 -28.67
N ARG A 234 -6.40 -17.63 -27.55
CA ARG A 234 -6.28 -16.16 -27.52
C ARG A 234 -5.01 -15.80 -26.80
N ASP A 235 -4.26 -14.87 -27.40
CA ASP A 235 -3.02 -14.36 -26.86
C ASP A 235 -3.22 -12.91 -26.42
N TYR A 236 -2.69 -12.55 -25.26
CA TYR A 236 -2.71 -11.23 -24.67
C TYR A 236 -1.29 -10.77 -24.36
N ILE A 237 -1.06 -9.48 -24.49
CA ILE A 237 0.21 -8.86 -24.13
C ILE A 237 0.23 -8.64 -22.61
N GLY A 238 1.27 -9.11 -21.96
CA GLY A 238 1.48 -9.01 -20.51
C GLY A 238 2.91 -8.66 -20.15
N GLY A 239 3.22 -8.77 -18.86
CA GLY A 239 4.52 -8.41 -18.31
C GLY A 239 4.80 -6.91 -18.44
N ALA A 240 6.06 -6.53 -18.71
CA ALA A 240 6.43 -5.14 -18.87
C ALA A 240 5.73 -4.43 -20.04
N ALA A 241 5.26 -5.19 -21.03
CA ALA A 241 4.55 -4.62 -22.18
C ALA A 241 3.16 -4.09 -21.81
N ILE A 242 2.42 -4.73 -20.89
CA ILE A 242 1.14 -4.16 -20.41
C ILE A 242 1.36 -2.91 -19.54
N VAL A 243 2.45 -2.83 -18.77
CA VAL A 243 2.82 -1.60 -18.07
C VAL A 243 3.02 -0.45 -19.07
N ALA A 244 3.70 -0.71 -20.18
CA ALA A 244 3.89 0.27 -21.25
C ALA A 244 2.54 0.70 -21.88
N GLN A 245 1.61 -0.24 -22.06
CA GLN A 245 0.27 0.05 -22.57
C GLN A 245 -0.56 0.89 -21.59
N HIS A 246 -0.55 0.60 -20.29
CA HIS A 246 -1.21 1.43 -19.26
C HIS A 246 -0.65 2.85 -19.25
N LEU A 247 0.67 3.03 -19.29
CA LEU A 247 1.32 4.34 -19.36
C LEU A 247 0.89 5.10 -20.63
N ARG A 248 0.85 4.42 -21.76
CA ARG A 248 0.43 5.02 -23.03
C ARG A 248 -1.05 5.42 -23.02
N ALA A 249 -1.93 4.55 -22.50
CA ALA A 249 -3.35 4.83 -22.34
C ALA A 249 -3.61 5.99 -21.39
N ALA A 250 -2.77 6.14 -20.36
CA ALA A 250 -2.81 7.29 -19.44
C ALA A 250 -2.28 8.60 -20.06
N GLY A 251 -1.87 8.59 -21.34
CA GLY A 251 -1.47 9.78 -22.09
C GLY A 251 0.04 10.05 -22.11
N ALA A 252 0.88 9.15 -21.61
CA ALA A 252 2.33 9.30 -21.67
C ALA A 252 2.91 9.01 -23.07
N GLU A 253 4.08 9.56 -23.35
CA GLU A 253 4.95 9.14 -24.45
C GLU A 253 5.84 8.00 -23.93
N VAL A 254 5.73 6.81 -24.54
CA VAL A 254 6.35 5.60 -24.02
C VAL A 254 7.37 5.04 -24.98
N ALA A 255 8.61 4.89 -24.50
CA ALA A 255 9.63 4.02 -25.11
C ALA A 255 9.63 2.70 -24.32
N PHE A 256 9.75 1.57 -25.03
CA PHE A 256 9.77 0.26 -24.41
C PHE A 256 10.94 -0.59 -24.92
N THR A 257 11.82 -1.04 -24.03
CA THR A 257 12.94 -1.93 -24.35
C THR A 257 12.78 -3.27 -23.64
N THR A 258 12.79 -4.34 -24.40
CA THR A 258 12.60 -5.71 -23.90
C THR A 258 13.44 -6.72 -24.69
N VAL A 259 13.56 -7.95 -24.19
CA VAL A 259 14.13 -9.09 -24.92
C VAL A 259 13.02 -9.95 -25.47
N LEU A 260 13.10 -10.27 -26.76
CA LEU A 260 12.20 -11.19 -27.45
C LEU A 260 13.01 -12.30 -28.13
N GLY A 261 12.39 -13.46 -28.31
CA GLY A 261 12.92 -14.52 -29.17
C GLY A 261 12.82 -14.16 -30.66
N ASP A 262 13.34 -15.01 -31.51
CA ASP A 262 13.12 -14.91 -32.95
C ASP A 262 12.04 -15.91 -33.37
N ASP A 263 10.78 -15.59 -33.03
CA ASP A 263 9.62 -16.45 -33.18
C ASP A 263 8.34 -15.63 -33.48
N PRO A 264 7.22 -16.27 -33.87
CA PRO A 264 5.98 -15.57 -34.24
C PRO A 264 5.38 -14.73 -33.11
N LEU A 265 5.64 -15.05 -31.83
CA LEU A 265 5.14 -14.26 -30.71
C LEU A 265 5.85 -12.91 -30.60
N LYS A 266 7.10 -12.81 -31.08
CA LYS A 266 7.78 -11.53 -31.24
C LYS A 266 6.98 -10.59 -32.15
N ASP A 267 6.55 -11.08 -33.30
CA ASP A 267 5.80 -10.26 -34.26
C ASP A 267 4.45 -9.83 -33.68
N PHE A 268 3.75 -10.74 -32.97
CA PHE A 268 2.53 -10.41 -32.23
C PHE A 268 2.74 -9.28 -31.21
N VAL A 269 3.84 -9.32 -30.44
CA VAL A 269 4.15 -8.26 -29.48
C VAL A 269 4.46 -6.94 -30.19
N LEU A 270 5.26 -6.96 -31.25
CA LEU A 270 5.64 -5.75 -31.99
C LEU A 270 4.44 -5.08 -32.65
N ASP A 271 3.54 -5.87 -33.25
CA ASP A 271 2.31 -5.37 -33.86
C ASP A 271 1.38 -4.74 -32.79
N GLY A 272 1.27 -5.37 -31.62
CA GLY A 272 0.49 -4.83 -30.52
C GLY A 272 1.07 -3.53 -29.93
N MET A 273 2.41 -3.42 -29.82
CA MET A 273 3.05 -2.19 -29.39
C MET A 273 2.90 -1.08 -30.41
N ALA A 274 3.08 -1.38 -31.69
CA ALA A 274 2.89 -0.42 -32.78
C ALA A 274 1.43 0.06 -32.83
N GLY A 275 0.46 -0.85 -32.71
CA GLY A 275 -0.98 -0.52 -32.65
C GLY A 275 -1.35 0.38 -31.46
N ALA A 276 -0.64 0.25 -30.34
CA ALA A 276 -0.78 1.13 -29.19
C ALA A 276 -0.01 2.47 -29.31
N GLY A 277 0.79 2.67 -30.38
CA GLY A 277 1.61 3.86 -30.57
C GLY A 277 2.77 3.97 -29.58
N ILE A 278 3.36 2.84 -29.22
CA ILE A 278 4.52 2.73 -28.30
C ILE A 278 5.80 2.55 -29.12
N ASP A 279 6.85 3.34 -28.82
CA ASP A 279 8.18 3.17 -29.42
C ASP A 279 8.86 1.92 -28.82
N CYS A 280 8.56 0.76 -29.41
CA CYS A 280 9.12 -0.52 -28.99
C CYS A 280 10.51 -0.75 -29.60
N ARG A 281 11.50 -1.01 -28.75
CA ARG A 281 12.90 -1.25 -29.11
C ARG A 281 13.32 -2.65 -28.68
N PRO A 282 12.93 -3.70 -29.45
CA PRO A 282 13.22 -5.07 -29.09
C PRO A 282 14.70 -5.40 -29.23
N ILE A 283 15.23 -6.14 -28.27
CA ILE A 283 16.53 -6.81 -28.38
C ILE A 283 16.22 -8.26 -28.66
N VAL A 284 16.40 -8.67 -29.92
CA VAL A 284 16.13 -10.06 -30.32
C VAL A 284 17.29 -10.95 -29.87
N ASP A 285 16.97 -12.00 -29.13
CA ASP A 285 17.89 -13.08 -28.72
C ASP A 285 17.38 -14.41 -29.28
N PRO A 286 17.98 -14.92 -30.39
CA PRO A 286 17.53 -16.15 -31.02
C PRO A 286 17.82 -17.41 -30.17
N THR A 287 18.52 -17.27 -29.05
CA THR A 287 18.87 -18.40 -28.17
C THR A 287 17.79 -18.68 -27.13
N ARG A 288 16.76 -17.88 -27.06
CA ARG A 288 15.62 -18.04 -26.14
C ARG A 288 14.28 -17.82 -26.86
N PRO A 289 13.17 -18.41 -26.38
CA PRO A 289 11.86 -18.10 -26.90
C PRO A 289 11.34 -16.76 -26.35
N THR A 290 10.42 -16.11 -27.07
CA THR A 290 9.55 -15.10 -26.48
C THR A 290 8.73 -15.76 -25.36
N THR A 291 8.74 -15.19 -24.17
CA THR A 291 8.07 -15.79 -23.00
C THR A 291 6.58 -15.91 -23.24
N CYS A 292 6.04 -17.13 -23.14
CA CYS A 292 4.63 -17.42 -23.26
C CYS A 292 4.14 -18.23 -22.04
N LYS A 293 3.04 -17.78 -21.44
CA LYS A 293 2.35 -18.47 -20.35
C LYS A 293 0.97 -18.89 -20.80
N ASN A 294 0.81 -20.15 -21.15
CA ASN A 294 -0.43 -20.65 -21.73
C ASN A 294 -1.27 -21.41 -20.69
N ALA A 295 -2.44 -20.88 -20.36
CA ALA A 295 -3.44 -21.53 -19.52
C ALA A 295 -4.36 -22.40 -20.42
N ILE A 296 -4.43 -23.69 -20.12
CA ILE A 296 -5.38 -24.62 -20.74
C ILE A 296 -6.65 -24.59 -19.89
N VAL A 297 -7.76 -24.16 -20.50
CA VAL A 297 -9.04 -23.93 -19.83
C VAL A 297 -10.13 -24.78 -20.45
N ALA A 298 -10.89 -25.50 -19.64
CA ALA A 298 -12.10 -26.18 -20.06
C ALA A 298 -13.30 -25.55 -19.35
N GLU A 299 -14.21 -24.97 -20.09
CA GLU A 299 -15.30 -24.14 -19.56
C GLU A 299 -14.73 -23.00 -18.68
N ASN A 300 -15.01 -23.00 -17.40
CA ASN A 300 -14.50 -22.02 -16.42
C ASN A 300 -13.38 -22.59 -15.54
N TYR A 301 -12.86 -23.78 -15.85
CA TYR A 301 -11.87 -24.47 -15.05
C TYR A 301 -10.50 -24.48 -15.71
N ARG A 302 -9.48 -23.93 -15.01
CA ARG A 302 -8.09 -23.98 -15.48
C ARG A 302 -7.50 -25.35 -15.17
N LEU A 303 -7.24 -26.15 -16.22
CA LEU A 303 -6.73 -27.53 -16.10
C LEU A 303 -5.24 -27.56 -15.79
N LEU A 304 -4.45 -26.78 -16.52
CA LEU A 304 -3.01 -26.68 -16.33
C LEU A 304 -2.48 -25.41 -16.99
N LYS A 305 -1.23 -25.07 -16.65
CA LYS A 305 -0.50 -23.97 -17.28
C LYS A 305 0.77 -24.52 -17.92
N ILE A 306 1.01 -24.14 -19.17
CA ILE A 306 2.21 -24.50 -19.94
C ILE A 306 3.02 -23.23 -20.14
N ASP A 307 4.20 -23.15 -19.51
CA ASP A 307 5.09 -22.00 -19.64
C ASP A 307 6.22 -22.32 -20.62
N THR A 308 6.31 -21.55 -21.70
CA THR A 308 7.44 -21.56 -22.64
C THR A 308 8.30 -20.33 -22.33
N LEU A 309 9.42 -20.54 -21.65
CA LEU A 309 10.27 -19.46 -21.16
C LEU A 309 11.72 -19.90 -20.97
N ASP A 310 12.63 -18.91 -20.92
CA ASP A 310 14.02 -19.09 -20.52
C ASP A 310 14.41 -18.04 -19.47
N ASN A 311 14.65 -18.51 -18.26
CA ASN A 311 15.02 -17.66 -17.12
C ASN A 311 16.54 -17.44 -16.99
N ARG A 312 17.36 -17.88 -17.95
CA ARG A 312 18.81 -17.60 -17.92
C ARG A 312 19.04 -16.10 -17.96
N SER A 313 20.07 -15.66 -17.24
CA SER A 313 20.51 -14.26 -17.30
C SER A 313 20.84 -13.88 -18.75
N ILE A 314 20.50 -12.65 -19.12
CA ILE A 314 20.92 -12.08 -20.41
C ILE A 314 22.45 -12.03 -20.48
N SER A 315 22.98 -12.12 -21.71
CA SER A 315 24.42 -11.97 -21.97
C SER A 315 24.91 -10.54 -21.74
N ASP A 316 26.20 -10.36 -21.54
CA ASP A 316 26.79 -9.02 -21.39
C ASP A 316 26.57 -8.16 -22.64
N ALA A 317 26.58 -8.77 -23.83
CA ALA A 317 26.25 -8.08 -25.07
C ALA A 317 24.81 -7.54 -25.09
N ILE A 318 23.84 -8.31 -24.58
CA ILE A 318 22.45 -7.87 -24.44
C ILE A 318 22.35 -6.78 -23.35
N ALA A 319 23.00 -6.95 -22.21
CA ALA A 319 23.04 -5.94 -21.15
C ALA A 319 23.62 -4.60 -21.65
N ALA A 320 24.66 -4.65 -22.47
CA ALA A 320 25.21 -3.46 -23.10
C ALA A 320 24.23 -2.74 -24.04
N LYS A 321 23.41 -3.49 -24.80
CA LYS A 321 22.32 -2.92 -25.62
C LYS A 321 21.26 -2.23 -24.77
N PHE A 322 20.84 -2.82 -23.63
CA PHE A 322 19.94 -2.16 -22.68
C PHE A 322 20.54 -0.88 -22.12
N SER A 323 21.82 -0.92 -21.68
CA SER A 323 22.51 0.27 -21.18
C SER A 323 22.61 1.37 -22.23
N ALA A 324 22.84 1.02 -23.50
CA ALA A 324 22.84 1.97 -24.60
C ALA A 324 21.43 2.57 -24.82
N ALA A 325 20.39 1.75 -24.77
CA ALA A 325 18.99 2.22 -24.89
C ALA A 325 18.63 3.19 -23.74
N LEU A 326 19.02 2.88 -22.51
CA LEU A 326 18.80 3.74 -21.33
C LEU A 326 19.48 5.10 -21.47
N ARG A 327 20.76 5.14 -21.90
CA ARG A 327 21.51 6.39 -22.09
C ARG A 327 20.98 7.25 -23.22
N ASN A 328 20.49 6.62 -24.29
CA ASN A 328 20.10 7.31 -25.53
C ASN A 328 18.61 7.66 -25.59
N THR A 329 17.80 7.24 -24.62
CA THR A 329 16.38 7.55 -24.57
C THR A 329 16.13 8.75 -23.66
N ARG A 330 15.65 9.85 -24.23
CA ARG A 330 15.23 10.99 -23.43
C ARG A 330 13.90 10.67 -22.76
N CYS A 331 13.90 10.60 -21.44
CA CYS A 331 12.70 10.30 -20.63
C CYS A 331 12.72 11.08 -19.32
N ASP A 332 11.57 11.19 -18.69
CA ASP A 332 11.38 11.82 -17.39
C ASP A 332 11.35 10.76 -16.27
N ALA A 333 11.04 9.50 -16.62
CA ALA A 333 11.15 8.34 -15.74
C ALA A 333 11.62 7.08 -16.49
N VAL A 334 12.30 6.20 -15.76
CA VAL A 334 12.58 4.81 -16.15
C VAL A 334 11.80 3.90 -15.22
N VAL A 335 11.05 2.96 -15.80
CA VAL A 335 10.31 1.92 -15.07
C VAL A 335 10.96 0.56 -15.36
N PHE A 336 11.49 -0.09 -14.33
CA PHE A 336 11.96 -1.47 -14.39
C PHE A 336 10.84 -2.40 -13.95
N SER A 337 10.33 -3.23 -14.88
CA SER A 337 9.28 -4.21 -14.63
C SER A 337 9.87 -5.62 -14.78
N ASP A 338 10.18 -6.24 -13.64
CA ASP A 338 10.94 -7.49 -13.51
C ASP A 338 10.01 -8.68 -13.24
N PHE A 339 9.82 -9.53 -14.24
CA PHE A 339 9.07 -10.79 -14.13
C PHE A 339 9.99 -12.01 -13.96
N ARG A 340 11.25 -11.80 -13.66
CA ARG A 340 12.29 -12.82 -13.38
C ARG A 340 12.66 -13.67 -14.59
N HIS A 341 12.53 -13.16 -15.82
CA HIS A 341 12.89 -13.86 -17.05
C HIS A 341 14.28 -13.50 -17.57
N GLY A 342 15.16 -12.99 -16.70
CA GLY A 342 16.60 -12.95 -16.92
C GLY A 342 17.20 -11.59 -17.27
N ILE A 343 16.40 -10.53 -17.46
CA ILE A 343 16.91 -9.17 -17.67
C ILE A 343 17.58 -8.67 -16.38
N PHE A 344 16.88 -8.80 -15.25
CA PHE A 344 17.31 -8.27 -13.97
C PHE A 344 17.87 -9.34 -13.04
N ASN A 345 19.05 -9.08 -12.49
CA ASN A 345 19.70 -9.89 -11.47
C ASN A 345 20.81 -9.07 -10.79
N LYS A 346 21.44 -9.60 -9.73
CA LYS A 346 22.50 -8.92 -8.97
C LYS A 346 23.65 -8.37 -9.82
N ARG A 347 23.92 -8.95 -11.01
CA ARG A 347 24.98 -8.51 -11.92
C ARG A 347 24.48 -7.43 -12.88
N THR A 348 23.27 -7.59 -13.43
CA THR A 348 22.75 -6.67 -14.46
C THR A 348 22.13 -5.41 -13.88
N ILE A 349 21.45 -5.49 -12.72
CA ILE A 349 20.78 -4.33 -12.10
C ILE A 349 21.74 -3.15 -11.92
N PRO A 350 22.94 -3.29 -11.29
CA PRO A 350 23.86 -2.15 -11.13
C PRO A 350 24.24 -1.52 -12.47
N VAL A 351 24.58 -2.35 -13.47
CA VAL A 351 24.98 -1.89 -14.81
C VAL A 351 23.86 -1.12 -15.52
N LEU A 352 22.61 -1.55 -15.36
CA LEU A 352 21.45 -0.87 -15.94
C LEU A 352 21.10 0.41 -15.18
N VAL A 353 21.21 0.40 -13.85
CA VAL A 353 20.98 1.58 -13.01
C VAL A 353 21.99 2.68 -13.31
N ASP A 354 23.27 2.34 -13.47
CA ASP A 354 24.34 3.29 -13.83
C ASP A 354 24.14 3.91 -15.23
N ALA A 355 23.34 3.28 -16.08
CA ALA A 355 23.02 3.82 -17.40
C ALA A 355 21.84 4.82 -17.38
N ILE A 356 21.11 4.96 -16.27
CA ILE A 356 20.01 5.91 -16.13
C ILE A 356 20.58 7.29 -15.76
N PRO A 357 20.24 8.39 -16.47
CA PRO A 357 20.64 9.74 -16.08
C PRO A 357 20.18 10.09 -14.66
N ALA A 358 20.96 10.91 -13.96
CA ALA A 358 20.76 11.19 -12.53
C ALA A 358 19.46 11.95 -12.21
N ASP A 359 18.96 12.74 -13.17
CA ASP A 359 17.74 13.56 -13.08
C ASP A 359 16.46 12.80 -13.44
N VAL A 360 16.57 11.54 -13.89
CA VAL A 360 15.47 10.71 -14.30
C VAL A 360 14.91 9.94 -13.10
N LEU A 361 13.58 9.97 -12.91
CA LEU A 361 12.89 9.23 -11.86
C LEU A 361 13.02 7.72 -12.08
N ARG A 362 13.40 6.98 -11.04
CA ARG A 362 13.65 5.54 -11.07
C ARG A 362 12.53 4.80 -10.36
N VAL A 363 11.87 3.91 -11.07
CA VAL A 363 10.74 3.13 -10.55
C VAL A 363 10.98 1.65 -10.82
N ALA A 364 10.65 0.78 -9.86
CA ALA A 364 10.76 -0.66 -10.05
C ALA A 364 9.60 -1.44 -9.42
N ASP A 365 9.21 -2.49 -10.13
CA ASP A 365 8.39 -3.60 -9.62
C ASP A 365 9.12 -4.92 -9.92
N SER A 366 9.09 -5.87 -8.98
CA SER A 366 9.76 -7.16 -9.16
C SER A 366 8.96 -8.28 -8.57
N GLN A 367 8.51 -9.17 -9.43
CA GLN A 367 7.67 -10.29 -9.06
C GLN A 367 8.46 -11.46 -8.44
N VAL A 368 7.76 -12.27 -7.65
CA VAL A 368 8.21 -13.60 -7.21
C VAL A 368 7.47 -14.65 -8.04
N ALA A 369 8.21 -15.39 -8.86
CA ALA A 369 7.68 -16.47 -9.68
C ALA A 369 8.38 -17.81 -9.33
N SER A 370 9.04 -18.42 -10.30
CA SER A 370 9.91 -19.58 -10.09
C SER A 370 11.26 -19.23 -9.43
N ARG A 371 11.55 -17.94 -9.28
CA ARG A 371 12.73 -17.38 -8.62
C ARG A 371 12.29 -16.32 -7.60
N TRP A 372 13.15 -16.05 -6.63
CA TRP A 372 12.98 -14.96 -5.67
C TRP A 372 13.03 -13.61 -6.40
N GLY A 373 12.21 -12.65 -5.95
CA GLY A 373 12.20 -11.31 -6.50
C GLY A 373 13.50 -10.54 -6.22
N ASN A 374 13.71 -9.47 -6.98
CA ASN A 374 14.86 -8.58 -6.84
C ASN A 374 14.51 -7.24 -6.17
N ILE A 375 13.34 -7.11 -5.55
CA ILE A 375 12.85 -5.77 -5.16
C ILE A 375 13.82 -4.99 -4.27
N THR A 376 14.54 -5.66 -3.39
CA THR A 376 15.54 -5.03 -2.52
C THR A 376 16.88 -4.76 -3.22
N GLU A 377 17.09 -5.30 -4.42
CA GLU A 377 18.29 -5.03 -5.24
C GLU A 377 18.14 -3.72 -6.05
N PHE A 378 16.92 -3.20 -6.23
CA PHE A 378 16.68 -1.89 -6.85
C PHE A 378 16.90 -0.77 -5.83
N ARG A 379 18.17 -0.60 -5.45
CA ARG A 379 18.55 0.34 -4.38
C ARG A 379 18.53 1.79 -4.85
N GLY A 380 18.04 2.67 -3.95
CA GLY A 380 18.00 4.11 -4.18
C GLY A 380 16.99 4.54 -5.24
N PHE A 381 15.97 3.71 -5.50
CA PHE A 381 14.87 4.04 -6.39
C PHE A 381 13.91 5.05 -5.75
N ASP A 382 13.31 5.89 -6.59
CA ASP A 382 12.33 6.88 -6.14
C ASP A 382 10.99 6.22 -5.74
N LEU A 383 10.63 5.12 -6.42
CA LEU A 383 9.42 4.34 -6.13
C LEU A 383 9.66 2.85 -6.36
N ILE A 384 9.23 2.01 -5.41
CA ILE A 384 9.10 0.56 -5.60
C ILE A 384 7.70 0.11 -5.17
N THR A 385 7.16 -0.94 -5.85
CA THR A 385 5.75 -1.34 -5.68
C THR A 385 5.54 -2.85 -5.44
N PRO A 386 6.24 -3.49 -4.48
CA PRO A 386 6.04 -4.91 -4.23
C PRO A 386 4.66 -5.21 -3.65
N ASN A 387 4.18 -6.44 -3.83
CA ASN A 387 3.08 -6.96 -3.04
C ASN A 387 3.59 -7.59 -1.72
N GLU A 388 2.66 -7.92 -0.81
CA GLU A 388 3.01 -8.48 0.51
C GLU A 388 3.83 -9.78 0.38
N ARG A 389 3.47 -10.66 -0.56
CA ARG A 389 4.20 -11.91 -0.81
C ARG A 389 5.62 -11.65 -1.31
N GLU A 390 5.79 -10.72 -2.23
CA GLU A 390 7.09 -10.31 -2.76
C GLU A 390 7.98 -9.71 -1.68
N ALA A 391 7.40 -8.85 -0.83
CA ALA A 391 8.08 -8.27 0.31
C ALA A 391 8.55 -9.33 1.31
N ARG A 392 7.66 -10.26 1.69
CA ARG A 392 7.98 -11.36 2.62
C ARG A 392 9.08 -12.28 2.08
N PHE A 393 9.03 -12.61 0.80
CA PHE A 393 10.10 -13.39 0.17
C PHE A 393 11.42 -12.63 0.11
N ALA A 394 11.40 -11.32 -0.14
CA ALA A 394 12.62 -10.51 -0.23
C ALA A 394 13.33 -10.35 1.12
N THR A 395 12.56 -10.26 2.21
CA THR A 395 13.09 -10.10 3.58
C THR A 395 13.27 -11.41 4.32
N GLY A 396 12.64 -12.52 3.87
CA GLY A 396 12.55 -13.77 4.61
C GLY A 396 11.64 -13.71 5.84
N ASP A 397 10.84 -12.65 5.97
CA ASP A 397 9.97 -12.40 7.12
C ASP A 397 8.53 -12.91 6.84
N GLN A 398 8.11 -13.93 7.58
CA GLN A 398 6.77 -14.51 7.46
C GLN A 398 5.83 -14.13 8.61
N ASP A 399 6.36 -13.58 9.70
CA ASP A 399 5.66 -13.43 10.97
C ASP A 399 5.29 -11.98 11.32
N SER A 400 6.06 -11.02 10.86
CA SER A 400 5.83 -9.60 11.17
C SER A 400 4.55 -9.05 10.55
N GLY A 401 3.97 -8.05 11.21
CA GLY A 401 2.91 -7.23 10.64
C GLY A 401 3.37 -6.45 9.41
N VAL A 402 2.42 -5.91 8.65
CA VAL A 402 2.72 -5.24 7.36
C VAL A 402 3.57 -3.97 7.51
N ARG A 403 3.49 -3.24 8.64
CA ARG A 403 4.32 -2.03 8.85
C ARG A 403 5.79 -2.36 9.09
N PRO A 404 6.16 -3.26 10.04
CA PRO A 404 7.53 -3.73 10.18
C PRO A 404 8.10 -4.31 8.90
N LEU A 405 7.30 -5.10 8.16
CA LEU A 405 7.68 -5.64 6.85
C LEU A 405 7.99 -4.52 5.85
N ALA A 406 7.13 -3.49 5.76
CA ALA A 406 7.35 -2.34 4.88
C ALA A 406 8.63 -1.57 5.27
N SER A 407 8.88 -1.38 6.58
CA SER A 407 10.12 -0.76 7.07
C SER A 407 11.35 -1.53 6.62
N GLN A 408 11.36 -2.86 6.78
CA GLN A 408 12.48 -3.71 6.37
C GLN A 408 12.76 -3.62 4.86
N VAL A 409 11.71 -3.64 4.03
CA VAL A 409 11.85 -3.51 2.57
C VAL A 409 12.35 -2.12 2.18
N TYR A 410 11.80 -1.06 2.81
CA TYR A 410 12.18 0.32 2.57
C TYR A 410 13.67 0.55 2.84
N ASP A 411 14.17 0.07 3.99
CA ASP A 411 15.56 0.21 4.40
C ASP A 411 16.49 -0.64 3.52
N ALA A 412 16.12 -1.90 3.24
CA ALA A 412 16.92 -2.79 2.41
C ALA A 412 17.07 -2.25 0.98
N ALA A 413 16.01 -1.71 0.40
CA ALA A 413 16.04 -1.08 -0.91
C ALA A 413 16.59 0.36 -0.88
N ALA A 414 16.68 1.00 0.30
CA ALA A 414 17.02 2.41 0.45
C ALA A 414 16.21 3.30 -0.50
N CYS A 415 14.93 2.98 -0.72
CA CYS A 415 14.06 3.68 -1.64
C CYS A 415 13.52 4.98 -1.02
N ARG A 416 13.00 5.89 -1.84
CA ARG A 416 12.36 7.13 -1.36
C ARG A 416 10.87 6.94 -1.07
N LEU A 417 10.23 6.06 -1.82
CA LEU A 417 8.81 5.74 -1.68
C LEU A 417 8.60 4.24 -1.88
N LEU A 418 7.91 3.61 -0.95
CA LEU A 418 7.46 2.24 -1.06
C LEU A 418 5.93 2.22 -1.07
N ILE A 419 5.32 1.62 -2.09
CA ILE A 419 3.89 1.29 -2.12
C ILE A 419 3.77 -0.23 -1.98
N LEU A 420 3.45 -0.71 -0.80
CA LEU A 420 3.25 -2.14 -0.51
C LEU A 420 1.81 -2.53 -0.84
N LYS A 421 1.63 -3.33 -1.89
CA LYS A 421 0.32 -3.84 -2.34
C LYS A 421 -0.20 -4.92 -1.37
N LEU A 422 -1.43 -4.76 -0.86
CA LEU A 422 -2.03 -5.64 0.15
C LEU A 422 -3.30 -6.36 -0.36
N GLY A 423 -3.47 -6.48 -1.68
CA GLY A 423 -4.62 -7.10 -2.31
C GLY A 423 -5.93 -6.31 -2.07
N ASP A 424 -6.94 -6.97 -1.55
CA ASP A 424 -8.27 -6.40 -1.25
C ASP A 424 -8.23 -5.29 -0.17
N ARG A 425 -7.15 -5.23 0.60
CA ARG A 425 -6.92 -4.18 1.61
C ARG A 425 -6.32 -2.89 1.04
N GLY A 426 -6.02 -2.84 -0.26
CA GLY A 426 -5.41 -1.68 -0.89
C GLY A 426 -3.90 -1.63 -0.74
N VAL A 427 -3.34 -0.52 -0.27
CA VAL A 427 -1.89 -0.33 -0.17
C VAL A 427 -1.47 0.31 1.16
N LEU A 428 -0.30 -0.08 1.65
CA LEU A 428 0.44 0.64 2.70
C LEU A 428 1.62 1.37 2.05
N VAL A 429 1.74 2.64 2.32
CA VAL A 429 2.81 3.48 1.78
C VAL A 429 3.80 3.86 2.87
N ALA A 430 5.09 3.66 2.61
CA ALA A 430 6.18 4.17 3.43
C ALA A 430 6.92 5.27 2.66
N ARG A 431 7.10 6.46 3.28
CA ARG A 431 7.64 7.66 2.65
C ARG A 431 8.77 8.35 3.42
N SER A 432 9.21 7.75 4.53
CA SER A 432 10.27 8.29 5.37
C SER A 432 11.11 7.18 5.97
N PRO A 433 12.43 7.38 6.12
CA PRO A 433 13.30 6.46 6.85
C PRO A 433 13.09 6.50 8.37
N ASP A 434 12.45 7.54 8.90
CA ASP A 434 12.02 7.60 10.30
C ASP A 434 10.68 6.88 10.44
N HIS A 435 10.74 5.56 10.65
CA HIS A 435 9.56 4.71 10.71
C HIS A 435 8.67 4.93 11.93
N VAL A 436 9.11 5.73 12.89
CA VAL A 436 8.38 6.05 14.13
C VAL A 436 7.56 7.32 13.99
N ALA A 437 7.98 8.24 13.14
CA ALA A 437 7.26 9.49 12.93
C ALA A 437 5.82 9.24 12.44
N PRO A 438 4.83 10.00 12.95
CA PRO A 438 3.40 9.80 12.65
C PRO A 438 3.07 9.79 11.16
N ASP A 439 3.86 10.52 10.35
CA ASP A 439 3.61 10.72 8.92
C ASP A 439 4.44 9.79 8.01
N SER A 440 5.20 8.87 8.59
CA SER A 440 6.06 7.95 7.83
C SER A 440 5.29 6.95 6.99
N PHE A 441 4.07 6.63 7.43
CA PHE A 441 3.18 5.69 6.77
C PHE A 441 1.79 6.27 6.59
N PHE A 442 1.14 5.86 5.50
CA PHE A 442 -0.29 6.02 5.32
C PHE A 442 -0.87 4.84 4.53
N VAL A 443 -2.18 4.70 4.58
CA VAL A 443 -2.92 3.61 3.94
C VAL A 443 -3.90 4.19 2.94
N VAL A 444 -4.04 3.54 1.78
CA VAL A 444 -5.13 3.78 0.83
C VAL A 444 -5.87 2.47 0.65
N ASP A 445 -7.14 2.41 1.07
CA ASP A 445 -7.97 1.22 0.94
C ASP A 445 -8.27 0.92 -0.53
N SER A 446 -8.55 -0.34 -0.86
CA SER A 446 -8.95 -0.75 -2.21
C SER A 446 -10.27 -0.10 -2.62
N PHE A 447 -10.34 0.39 -3.87
CA PHE A 447 -11.55 0.96 -4.47
C PHE A 447 -12.33 -0.03 -5.33
N VAL A 448 -11.97 -1.30 -5.29
CA VAL A 448 -12.69 -2.37 -6.00
C VAL A 448 -14.08 -2.53 -5.38
N ASP A 449 -15.11 -2.38 -6.21
CA ASP A 449 -16.50 -2.62 -5.81
C ASP A 449 -16.94 -4.05 -6.16
N ARG A 450 -16.47 -4.58 -7.30
CA ARG A 450 -16.71 -5.94 -7.74
C ARG A 450 -15.46 -6.51 -8.41
N LEU A 451 -14.85 -7.50 -7.78
CA LEU A 451 -13.72 -8.21 -8.37
C LEU A 451 -14.20 -9.12 -9.52
N VAL A 452 -13.62 -8.91 -10.71
CA VAL A 452 -13.79 -9.76 -11.90
C VAL A 452 -12.50 -10.53 -12.15
N ASP A 453 -11.38 -9.84 -12.36
CA ASP A 453 -10.04 -10.41 -12.50
C ASP A 453 -9.00 -9.49 -11.86
N ALA A 454 -8.06 -10.04 -11.10
CA ALA A 454 -6.99 -9.26 -10.45
C ALA A 454 -5.70 -9.21 -11.28
N VAL A 455 -5.67 -9.87 -12.43
CA VAL A 455 -4.50 -9.88 -13.33
C VAL A 455 -4.31 -8.48 -13.91
N GLY A 456 -3.07 -7.96 -13.91
CA GLY A 456 -2.77 -6.62 -14.42
C GLY A 456 -2.97 -5.46 -13.43
N ALA A 457 -3.71 -5.65 -12.32
CA ALA A 457 -3.99 -4.58 -11.36
C ALA A 457 -2.71 -3.95 -10.77
N GLY A 458 -1.66 -4.76 -10.52
CA GLY A 458 -0.35 -4.29 -10.08
C GLY A 458 0.35 -3.43 -11.13
N ASP A 459 0.19 -3.78 -12.40
CA ASP A 459 0.79 -3.07 -13.53
C ASP A 459 0.09 -1.72 -13.76
N ALA A 460 -1.25 -1.68 -13.63
CA ALA A 460 -2.03 -0.44 -13.66
C ALA A 460 -1.64 0.49 -12.50
N LEU A 461 -1.51 -0.05 -11.27
CA LEU A 461 -1.03 0.70 -10.10
C LEU A 461 0.35 1.30 -10.36
N LEU A 462 1.31 0.49 -10.82
CA LEU A 462 2.68 0.92 -11.14
C LEU A 462 2.67 2.09 -12.14
N ALA A 463 1.92 1.96 -13.23
CA ALA A 463 1.84 2.94 -14.30
C ALA A 463 1.28 4.29 -13.79
N TYR A 464 0.13 4.27 -13.14
CA TYR A 464 -0.53 5.48 -12.65
C TYR A 464 0.21 6.13 -11.49
N SER A 465 0.77 5.33 -10.55
CA SER A 465 1.61 5.87 -9.48
C SER A 465 2.86 6.55 -10.02
N THR A 466 3.49 5.98 -11.04
CA THR A 466 4.66 6.58 -11.71
C THR A 466 4.33 7.94 -12.31
N LEU A 467 3.27 8.02 -13.12
CA LEU A 467 2.87 9.25 -13.78
C LEU A 467 2.40 10.32 -12.80
N ALA A 468 1.63 9.94 -11.79
CA ALA A 468 1.17 10.84 -10.75
C ALA A 468 2.34 11.41 -9.93
N LEU A 469 3.34 10.56 -9.60
CA LEU A 469 4.55 11.01 -8.91
C LEU A 469 5.38 11.97 -9.79
N LEU A 470 5.50 11.71 -11.09
CA LEU A 470 6.14 12.63 -12.05
C LEU A 470 5.40 13.97 -12.12
N ALA A 471 4.08 13.94 -12.16
CA ALA A 471 3.26 15.13 -12.35
C ALA A 471 3.22 16.03 -11.11
N THR A 472 3.15 15.44 -9.91
CA THR A 472 2.81 16.16 -8.68
C THR A 472 3.88 16.13 -7.59
N ARG A 473 4.81 15.18 -7.66
CA ARG A 473 5.77 14.86 -6.58
C ARG A 473 5.09 14.47 -5.25
N SER A 474 3.78 14.24 -5.24
CA SER A 474 3.00 13.85 -4.07
C SER A 474 2.90 12.32 -3.95
N PRO A 475 3.43 11.72 -2.86
CA PRO A 475 3.25 10.30 -2.57
C PRO A 475 1.77 9.91 -2.41
N VAL A 476 0.95 10.80 -1.86
CA VAL A 476 -0.48 10.55 -1.63
C VAL A 476 -1.23 10.51 -2.96
N VAL A 477 -1.01 11.49 -3.84
CA VAL A 477 -1.64 11.49 -5.17
C VAL A 477 -1.21 10.26 -5.97
N ALA A 478 0.09 9.88 -5.90
CA ALA A 478 0.60 8.69 -6.56
C ALA A 478 -0.08 7.41 -6.07
N ALA A 479 -0.22 7.23 -4.76
CA ALA A 479 -0.86 6.05 -4.18
C ALA A 479 -2.36 6.01 -4.48
N VAL A 480 -3.07 7.13 -4.36
CA VAL A 480 -4.52 7.20 -4.60
C VAL A 480 -4.84 6.91 -6.07
N LEU A 481 -4.18 7.60 -7.03
CA LEU A 481 -4.44 7.37 -8.45
C LEU A 481 -4.00 5.98 -8.90
N GLY A 482 -2.89 5.44 -8.37
CA GLY A 482 -2.48 4.06 -8.61
C GLY A 482 -3.50 3.05 -8.11
N THR A 483 -4.04 3.24 -6.90
CA THR A 483 -5.04 2.32 -6.32
C THR A 483 -6.38 2.40 -7.06
N LEU A 484 -6.79 3.60 -7.52
CA LEU A 484 -7.98 3.76 -8.37
C LEU A 484 -7.81 3.06 -9.73
N ALA A 485 -6.64 3.18 -10.36
CA ALA A 485 -6.34 2.49 -11.61
C ALA A 485 -6.34 0.97 -11.45
N ALA A 486 -5.74 0.46 -10.36
CA ALA A 486 -5.80 -0.96 -10.02
C ALA A 486 -7.25 -1.45 -9.84
N ALA A 487 -8.12 -0.64 -9.24
CA ALA A 487 -9.53 -0.98 -9.09
C ALA A 487 -10.26 -1.05 -10.45
N CYS A 488 -9.98 -0.13 -11.38
CA CYS A 488 -10.53 -0.18 -12.74
C CYS A 488 -10.14 -1.48 -13.46
N GLU A 489 -8.88 -1.92 -13.31
CA GLU A 489 -8.40 -3.17 -13.91
C GLU A 489 -9.07 -4.39 -13.29
N CYS A 490 -9.15 -4.45 -11.95
CA CYS A 490 -9.79 -5.55 -11.22
C CYS A 490 -11.28 -5.78 -11.59
N GLU A 491 -11.96 -4.78 -12.08
CA GLU A 491 -13.40 -4.84 -12.43
C GLU A 491 -13.67 -5.23 -13.88
N ARG A 492 -12.62 -5.56 -14.66
CA ARG A 492 -12.67 -5.96 -16.06
C ARG A 492 -12.12 -7.36 -16.25
N ASP A 493 -12.50 -8.00 -17.34
CA ASP A 493 -11.96 -9.30 -17.76
C ASP A 493 -10.79 -9.08 -18.72
N GLY A 494 -9.64 -9.66 -18.39
CA GLY A 494 -8.41 -9.60 -19.18
C GLY A 494 -7.60 -8.30 -18.99
N ASN A 495 -6.35 -8.30 -19.50
CA ASN A 495 -5.43 -7.16 -19.44
C ASN A 495 -5.86 -6.04 -20.40
N VAL A 496 -6.70 -5.13 -19.94
CA VAL A 496 -7.19 -3.98 -20.73
C VAL A 496 -6.60 -2.69 -20.19
N PRO A 497 -5.85 -1.91 -21.00
CA PRO A 497 -5.22 -0.68 -20.52
C PRO A 497 -6.23 0.32 -19.92
N VAL A 498 -6.00 0.72 -18.69
CA VAL A 498 -6.83 1.70 -17.97
C VAL A 498 -6.63 3.10 -18.55
N THR A 499 -7.72 3.82 -18.80
CA THR A 499 -7.70 5.18 -19.32
C THR A 499 -7.90 6.22 -18.21
N PRO A 500 -7.51 7.50 -18.42
CA PRO A 500 -7.81 8.58 -17.46
C PRO A 500 -9.32 8.78 -17.22
N ALA A 501 -10.16 8.48 -18.22
CA ALA A 501 -11.62 8.55 -18.08
C ALA A 501 -12.13 7.51 -17.06
N ASP A 502 -11.62 6.28 -17.12
CA ASP A 502 -11.98 5.22 -16.16
C ASP A 502 -11.62 5.63 -14.72
N VAL A 503 -10.43 6.20 -14.52
CA VAL A 503 -9.98 6.67 -13.20
C VAL A 503 -10.79 7.88 -12.74
N ALA A 504 -11.13 8.81 -13.65
CA ALA A 504 -11.98 9.95 -13.34
C ALA A 504 -13.37 9.53 -12.85
N GLU A 505 -13.98 8.53 -13.49
CA GLU A 505 -15.26 7.95 -13.02
C GLU A 505 -15.15 7.39 -11.60
N LYS A 506 -14.03 6.75 -11.26
CA LYS A 506 -13.78 6.26 -9.89
C LYS A 506 -13.59 7.41 -8.90
N ILE A 507 -12.93 8.51 -9.28
CA ILE A 507 -12.81 9.71 -8.45
C ILE A 507 -14.21 10.30 -8.19
N ASP A 508 -15.03 10.44 -9.23
CA ASP A 508 -16.39 10.99 -9.11
C ASP A 508 -17.28 10.11 -8.23
N ALA A 509 -17.17 8.78 -8.34
CA ALA A 509 -17.87 7.85 -7.48
C ALA A 509 -17.42 7.95 -6.00
N ALA A 510 -16.12 8.13 -5.75
CA ALA A 510 -15.57 8.32 -4.41
C ALA A 510 -16.04 9.65 -3.79
N GLU A 511 -16.00 10.74 -4.56
CA GLU A 511 -16.49 12.06 -4.14
C GLU A 511 -17.99 12.05 -3.86
N LYS A 512 -18.78 11.40 -4.70
CA LYS A 512 -20.21 11.24 -4.47
C LYS A 512 -20.51 10.50 -3.17
N ARG A 513 -19.76 9.41 -2.89
CA ARG A 513 -19.89 8.70 -1.59
C ARG A 513 -19.51 9.61 -0.42
N ALA A 514 -18.45 10.40 -0.55
CA ALA A 514 -18.02 11.36 0.45
C ALA A 514 -19.05 12.48 0.71
N SER A 515 -19.86 12.83 -0.28
CA SER A 515 -20.93 13.84 -0.14
C SER A 515 -22.16 13.33 0.60
N TYR A 516 -22.32 12.01 0.74
CA TYR A 516 -23.42 11.35 1.48
C TYR A 516 -22.99 10.84 2.87
N ALA A 517 -21.69 10.81 3.16
CA ALA A 517 -21.14 10.46 4.47
C ALA A 517 -21.03 11.72 5.36
#